data_8ede20620e1ee09283764cec97320a55
#
_entry.id   8ede20620e1ee09283764cec97320a55
#
_cell.length_a   1.000
_cell.length_b   1.000
_cell.length_c   1.000
_cell.angle_alpha   90.00
_cell.angle_beta   90.00
_cell.angle_gamma   90.00
#
_symmetry.space_group_name_H-M   'P 1'
#
loop_
_entity.id
_entity.type
_entity.pdbx_description
1 polymer ?
#
loop_
_entity_poly.entity_id
_entity_poly.type
_entity_poly.pdbx_seq_one_letter_code
_entity_poly.pdbx_strand_id
1 'polypeptide(L)'
;VAVAGSLLLFSKPRIFYEHADDGYYVRFYVYGLTNMTTATIPDTYQGEKVVGLRGNTFSNMPFLTEVTLPDSITEIRGQAFKNCRSLERVTLPKNLTYLGGEAFYRCSSLEEVNLPAGLTEIRGNTFEECSSLLRIEIPDNVTRIGGHAFYGNTSLEEVVISPDSKLQQIGSSAFRCCDSLREITLPRGVSVNERAFKETPVRIDYYEY
;
A
#
# COMPACT_ATOMS: atom_id res chain seq x y z
N VAL A 1 -23.53 14.21 46.12
CA VAL A 1 -24.15 13.85 44.81
C VAL A 1 -23.08 13.16 44.01
N ALA A 2 -23.14 11.81 43.97
CA ALA A 2 -22.21 10.97 43.25
C ALA A 2 -22.51 11.11 41.76
N VAL A 3 -21.58 11.62 40.98
CA VAL A 3 -21.63 11.51 39.51
C VAL A 3 -21.12 10.11 39.19
N ALA A 4 -22.07 9.25 38.88
CA ALA A 4 -21.76 7.93 38.34
C ALA A 4 -20.90 8.08 37.10
N GLY A 5 -19.68 7.61 37.15
CA GLY A 5 -18.79 7.47 36.01
C GLY A 5 -19.45 6.54 35.02
N SER A 6 -19.96 7.11 33.95
CA SER A 6 -20.42 6.35 32.79
C SER A 6 -19.18 5.65 32.22
N LEU A 7 -19.09 4.36 32.50
CA LEU A 7 -18.17 3.47 31.79
C LEU A 7 -18.51 3.64 30.30
N LEU A 8 -17.66 4.31 29.56
CA LEU A 8 -17.75 4.34 28.11
C LEU A 8 -17.60 2.90 27.62
N LEU A 9 -18.74 2.26 27.45
CA LEU A 9 -18.85 1.04 26.69
C LEU A 9 -18.15 1.28 25.35
N PHE A 10 -17.07 0.56 25.11
CA PHE A 10 -16.32 0.56 23.87
C PHE A 10 -17.29 0.34 22.71
N SER A 11 -17.69 1.43 22.07
CA SER A 11 -18.50 1.34 20.88
C SER A 11 -17.66 0.63 19.80
N LYS A 12 -18.27 -0.38 19.16
CA LYS A 12 -17.65 -1.04 18.02
C LYS A 12 -17.14 0.03 17.05
N PRO A 13 -15.96 -0.18 16.44
CA PRO A 13 -15.42 0.77 15.49
C PRO A 13 -16.46 1.06 14.42
N ARG A 14 -16.76 2.34 14.19
CA ARG A 14 -17.75 2.74 13.19
C ARG A 14 -17.02 3.11 11.91
N ILE A 15 -17.33 2.40 10.85
CA ILE A 15 -16.94 2.78 9.51
C ILE A 15 -17.88 3.88 9.07
N PHE A 16 -17.33 5.02 8.66
CA PHE A 16 -18.10 6.12 8.09
C PHE A 16 -17.95 6.12 6.58
N TYR A 17 -19.01 6.51 5.91
CA TYR A 17 -19.07 6.57 4.47
C TYR A 17 -19.33 8.01 4.04
N GLU A 18 -18.64 8.45 3.00
CA GLU A 18 -18.81 9.74 2.36
C GLU A 18 -19.30 9.50 0.94
N HIS A 19 -20.46 10.07 0.60
CA HIS A 19 -21.02 9.96 -0.74
C HIS A 19 -20.27 10.88 -1.72
N ALA A 20 -20.02 10.38 -2.91
CA ALA A 20 -19.48 11.11 -4.05
C ALA A 20 -20.27 10.75 -5.31
N ASP A 21 -20.01 11.41 -6.44
CA ASP A 21 -20.76 11.23 -7.68
C ASP A 21 -20.67 9.81 -8.25
N ASP A 22 -19.59 9.09 -7.95
CA ASP A 22 -19.29 7.74 -8.42
C ASP A 22 -19.59 6.62 -7.40
N GLY A 23 -20.07 6.98 -6.19
CA GLY A 23 -20.41 6.04 -5.12
C GLY A 23 -19.90 6.46 -3.75
N TYR A 24 -19.79 5.47 -2.85
CA TYR A 24 -19.35 5.73 -1.48
C TYR A 24 -17.86 5.51 -1.30
N TYR A 25 -17.24 6.39 -0.52
CA TYR A 25 -15.88 6.25 -0.02
C TYR A 25 -15.89 5.94 1.47
N VAL A 26 -15.05 5.01 1.87
CA VAL A 26 -14.81 4.74 3.29
C VAL A 26 -13.94 5.85 3.87
N ARG A 27 -14.42 6.44 4.96
CA ARG A 27 -13.72 7.41 5.78
C ARG A 27 -13.75 6.96 7.22
N PHE A 28 -12.59 6.76 7.81
CA PHE A 28 -12.54 6.32 9.19
C PHE A 28 -12.21 7.49 10.10
N TYR A 29 -13.06 7.74 11.10
CA TYR A 29 -12.75 8.60 12.22
C TYR A 29 -12.71 7.76 13.48
N VAL A 30 -11.51 7.54 14.01
CA VAL A 30 -11.35 6.91 15.31
C VAL A 30 -10.87 7.93 16.30
N TYR A 31 -11.77 8.36 17.17
CA TYR A 31 -11.37 8.86 18.46
C TYR A 31 -11.27 7.65 19.41
N GLY A 32 -10.02 7.22 19.68
CA GLY A 32 -9.76 6.31 20.79
C GLY A 32 -9.95 4.83 20.53
N LEU A 33 -9.35 4.22 19.52
CA LEU A 33 -9.23 2.89 19.45
C LEU A 33 -8.35 2.15 18.72
N THR A 34 -7.70 1.53 19.25
CA THR A 34 -6.47 0.85 19.03
C THR A 34 -6.50 -0.66 19.01
N ASN A 35 -7.63 -1.27 19.25
CA ASN A 35 -7.74 -2.72 19.38
C ASN A 35 -8.43 -3.40 18.20
N MET A 36 -8.63 -2.71 17.07
CA MET A 36 -9.14 -3.35 15.87
C MET A 36 -8.05 -4.18 15.25
N THR A 37 -8.30 -5.49 15.14
CA THR A 37 -7.38 -6.42 14.50
C THR A 37 -7.79 -6.71 13.06
N THR A 38 -9.07 -6.64 12.74
CA THR A 38 -9.59 -6.93 11.39
C THR A 38 -10.63 -5.90 10.96
N ALA A 39 -10.70 -5.64 9.65
CA ALA A 39 -11.73 -4.80 9.06
C ALA A 39 -12.27 -5.43 7.76
N THR A 40 -13.58 -5.39 7.57
CA THR A 40 -14.23 -5.82 6.32
C THR A 40 -15.04 -4.68 5.75
N ILE A 41 -14.74 -4.28 4.53
CA ILE A 41 -15.46 -3.25 3.79
C ILE A 41 -16.50 -3.93 2.89
N PRO A 42 -17.80 -3.58 3.01
CA PRO A 42 -18.81 -4.16 2.15
C PRO A 42 -18.71 -3.62 0.72
N ASP A 43 -19.21 -4.40 -0.25
CA ASP A 43 -19.27 -3.99 -1.66
C ASP A 43 -20.22 -2.81 -1.89
N THR A 44 -21.28 -2.72 -1.08
CA THR A 44 -22.31 -1.66 -1.18
C THR A 44 -22.63 -1.07 0.19
N TYR A 45 -23.00 0.20 0.18
CA TYR A 45 -23.57 0.90 1.32
C TYR A 45 -24.80 1.71 0.86
N GLN A 46 -25.93 1.58 1.56
CA GLN A 46 -27.22 2.20 1.20
C GLN A 46 -27.68 1.94 -0.26
N GLY A 47 -27.34 0.77 -0.81
CA GLY A 47 -27.70 0.35 -2.16
C GLY A 47 -26.75 0.81 -3.28
N GLU A 48 -25.73 1.60 -2.97
CA GLU A 48 -24.72 2.06 -3.92
C GLU A 48 -23.36 1.42 -3.63
N LYS A 49 -22.49 1.35 -4.65
CA LYS A 49 -21.14 0.74 -4.52
C LYS A 49 -20.26 1.55 -3.59
N VAL A 50 -19.43 0.83 -2.85
CA VAL A 50 -18.27 1.40 -2.16
C VAL A 50 -17.09 1.37 -3.13
N VAL A 51 -16.64 2.53 -3.60
CA VAL A 51 -15.69 2.67 -4.71
C VAL A 51 -14.29 3.06 -4.28
N GLY A 52 -14.08 3.44 -3.02
CA GLY A 52 -12.74 3.83 -2.59
C GLY A 52 -12.54 3.99 -1.09
N LEU A 53 -11.26 4.13 -0.72
CA LEU A 53 -10.83 4.53 0.60
C LEU A 53 -10.29 5.97 0.55
N ARG A 54 -10.79 6.83 1.42
CA ARG A 54 -10.23 8.18 1.61
C ARG A 54 -8.84 8.11 2.25
N GLY A 55 -8.10 9.19 2.15
CA GLY A 55 -6.80 9.30 2.79
C GLY A 55 -6.88 9.07 4.30
N ASN A 56 -5.87 8.41 4.84
CA ASN A 56 -5.75 8.06 6.26
C ASN A 56 -6.86 7.13 6.82
N THR A 57 -7.64 6.46 5.97
CA THR A 57 -8.79 5.64 6.42
C THR A 57 -8.43 4.69 7.56
N PHE A 58 -7.35 3.93 7.48
CA PHE A 58 -6.86 3.02 8.52
C PHE A 58 -5.51 3.44 9.11
N SER A 59 -5.11 4.71 8.92
CA SER A 59 -3.82 5.19 9.40
C SER A 59 -3.67 5.07 10.91
N ASN A 60 -2.46 4.66 11.35
CA ASN A 60 -2.10 4.50 12.76
C ASN A 60 -2.95 3.46 13.52
N MET A 61 -3.26 2.35 12.86
CA MET A 61 -3.88 1.18 13.47
C MET A 61 -2.84 0.08 13.72
N PRO A 62 -2.09 0.14 14.82
CA PRO A 62 -0.93 -0.73 15.04
C PRO A 62 -1.28 -2.20 15.26
N PHE A 63 -2.54 -2.52 15.59
CA PHE A 63 -3.02 -3.88 15.83
C PHE A 63 -3.82 -4.46 14.67
N LEU A 64 -4.02 -3.70 13.58
CA LEU A 64 -4.72 -4.16 12.39
C LEU A 64 -3.86 -5.21 11.68
N THR A 65 -4.33 -6.45 11.62
CA THR A 65 -3.62 -7.58 10.99
C THR A 65 -4.18 -7.91 9.61
N GLU A 66 -5.47 -7.63 9.38
CA GLU A 66 -6.15 -8.00 8.15
C GLU A 66 -7.22 -6.97 7.74
N VAL A 67 -7.28 -6.70 6.45
CA VAL A 67 -8.34 -5.89 5.85
C VAL A 67 -8.88 -6.59 4.61
N THR A 68 -10.20 -6.81 4.58
CA THR A 68 -10.90 -7.33 3.40
C THR A 68 -11.53 -6.17 2.63
N LEU A 69 -11.13 -6.05 1.37
CA LEU A 69 -11.58 -5.01 0.44
C LEU A 69 -12.38 -5.64 -0.71
N PRO A 70 -13.56 -5.10 -1.07
CA PRO A 70 -14.34 -5.60 -2.20
C PRO A 70 -13.75 -5.14 -3.54
N ASP A 71 -14.04 -5.89 -4.60
CA ASP A 71 -13.60 -5.60 -5.97
C ASP A 71 -14.22 -4.32 -6.57
N SER A 72 -15.25 -3.75 -5.93
CA SER A 72 -15.82 -2.46 -6.32
C SER A 72 -14.88 -1.28 -6.07
N ILE A 73 -13.86 -1.44 -5.21
CA ILE A 73 -12.90 -0.39 -4.92
C ILE A 73 -11.94 -0.21 -6.09
N THR A 74 -11.93 1.01 -6.65
CA THR A 74 -11.05 1.44 -7.74
C THR A 74 -9.96 2.39 -7.28
N GLU A 75 -10.09 2.94 -6.05
CA GLU A 75 -9.21 3.97 -5.54
C GLU A 75 -8.91 3.79 -4.05
N ILE A 76 -7.62 3.80 -3.71
CA ILE A 76 -7.11 3.87 -2.34
C ILE A 76 -6.25 5.13 -2.24
N ARG A 77 -6.73 6.12 -1.48
CA ARG A 77 -6.05 7.42 -1.32
C ARG A 77 -4.82 7.31 -0.43
N GLY A 78 -3.99 8.36 -0.46
CA GLY A 78 -2.72 8.39 0.26
C GLY A 78 -2.85 8.13 1.76
N GLN A 79 -1.84 7.46 2.32
CA GLN A 79 -1.75 7.17 3.76
C GLN A 79 -2.85 6.24 4.31
N ALA A 80 -3.61 5.54 3.43
CA ALA A 80 -4.78 4.77 3.85
C ALA A 80 -4.46 3.74 4.94
N PHE A 81 -3.29 3.09 4.89
CA PHE A 81 -2.81 2.10 5.87
C PHE A 81 -1.49 2.53 6.54
N LYS A 82 -1.15 3.82 6.51
CA LYS A 82 0.08 4.33 7.12
C LYS A 82 0.20 3.91 8.58
N ASN A 83 1.37 3.37 8.97
CA ASN A 83 1.69 2.89 10.33
C ASN A 83 0.80 1.73 10.82
N CYS A 84 0.22 0.92 9.93
CA CYS A 84 -0.43 -0.34 10.30
C CYS A 84 0.65 -1.41 10.49
N ARG A 85 1.37 -1.34 11.60
CA ARG A 85 2.60 -2.10 11.83
C ARG A 85 2.40 -3.61 11.96
N SER A 86 1.19 -4.07 12.30
CA SER A 86 0.84 -5.48 12.39
C SER A 86 0.13 -6.03 11.16
N LEU A 87 -0.06 -5.21 10.10
CA LEU A 87 -0.70 -5.65 8.87
C LEU A 87 0.24 -6.59 8.13
N GLU A 88 -0.11 -7.88 8.13
CA GLU A 88 0.71 -8.94 7.53
C GLU A 88 0.41 -9.15 6.06
N ARG A 89 -0.87 -9.07 5.70
CA ARG A 89 -1.36 -9.32 4.34
C ARG A 89 -2.48 -8.37 3.98
N VAL A 90 -2.50 -7.98 2.71
CA VAL A 90 -3.62 -7.26 2.13
C VAL A 90 -3.84 -7.73 0.70
N THR A 91 -5.07 -8.13 0.40
CA THR A 91 -5.46 -8.41 -0.98
C THR A 91 -6.03 -7.13 -1.57
N LEU A 92 -5.29 -6.54 -2.50
CA LEU A 92 -5.77 -5.35 -3.20
C LEU A 92 -6.86 -5.73 -4.22
N PRO A 93 -7.92 -4.91 -4.35
CA PRO A 93 -9.00 -5.14 -5.30
C PRO A 93 -8.48 -5.23 -6.74
N LYS A 94 -8.96 -6.22 -7.51
CA LYS A 94 -8.50 -6.43 -8.91
C LYS A 94 -8.79 -5.24 -9.83
N ASN A 95 -9.82 -4.44 -9.50
CA ASN A 95 -10.21 -3.26 -10.27
C ASN A 95 -9.53 -1.97 -9.79
N LEU A 96 -8.57 -2.06 -8.86
CA LEU A 96 -7.86 -0.89 -8.35
C LEU A 96 -7.01 -0.27 -9.46
N THR A 97 -7.22 1.01 -9.71
CA THR A 97 -6.47 1.81 -10.69
C THR A 97 -5.64 2.94 -10.06
N TYR A 98 -5.94 3.28 -8.81
CA TYR A 98 -5.23 4.32 -8.08
C TYR A 98 -4.82 3.85 -6.68
N LEU A 99 -3.51 3.85 -6.42
CA LEU A 99 -2.92 3.62 -5.11
C LEU A 99 -2.08 4.85 -4.72
N GLY A 100 -2.52 5.55 -3.68
CA GLY A 100 -1.94 6.81 -3.25
C GLY A 100 -0.56 6.66 -2.60
N GLY A 101 0.23 7.73 -2.62
CA GLY A 101 1.52 7.78 -1.93
C GLY A 101 1.37 7.52 -0.43
N GLU A 102 2.39 6.92 0.18
CA GLU A 102 2.41 6.53 1.59
C GLU A 102 1.29 5.55 2.00
N ALA A 103 0.58 4.91 1.03
CA ALA A 103 -0.58 4.08 1.35
C ALA A 103 -0.25 2.98 2.38
N PHE A 104 0.94 2.37 2.30
CA PHE A 104 1.45 1.35 3.22
C PHE A 104 2.73 1.77 3.95
N TYR A 105 2.96 3.09 4.08
CA TYR A 105 4.13 3.60 4.79
C TYR A 105 4.23 3.01 6.20
N ARG A 106 5.37 2.36 6.52
CA ARG A 106 5.62 1.69 7.81
C ARG A 106 4.64 0.57 8.16
N CYS A 107 4.16 -0.17 7.19
CA CYS A 107 3.51 -1.46 7.42
C CYS A 107 4.60 -2.52 7.62
N SER A 108 5.31 -2.47 8.75
CA SER A 108 6.55 -3.22 8.96
C SER A 108 6.39 -4.75 8.99
N SER A 109 5.17 -5.26 9.23
CA SER A 109 4.87 -6.70 9.17
C SER A 109 4.31 -7.16 7.83
N LEU A 110 4.17 -6.26 6.83
CA LEU A 110 3.61 -6.63 5.52
C LEU A 110 4.59 -7.54 4.77
N GLU A 111 4.21 -8.82 4.62
CA GLU A 111 5.03 -9.86 3.99
C GLU A 111 4.77 -9.98 2.49
N GLU A 112 3.53 -9.77 2.10
CA GLU A 112 3.08 -9.97 0.72
C GLU A 112 2.01 -8.95 0.33
N VAL A 113 2.10 -8.46 -0.91
CA VAL A 113 1.06 -7.63 -1.53
C VAL A 113 1.03 -7.88 -3.04
N ASN A 114 -0.16 -8.16 -3.58
CA ASN A 114 -0.36 -8.34 -5.01
C ASN A 114 -0.83 -7.02 -5.63
N LEU A 115 -0.01 -6.42 -6.48
CA LEU A 115 -0.36 -5.20 -7.20
C LEU A 115 -1.26 -5.52 -8.41
N PRO A 116 -2.46 -4.94 -8.50
CA PRO A 116 -3.36 -5.22 -9.62
C PRO A 116 -2.89 -4.58 -10.94
N ALA A 117 -3.20 -5.23 -12.05
CA ALA A 117 -2.78 -4.82 -13.40
C ALA A 117 -3.30 -3.44 -13.84
N GLY A 118 -4.32 -2.90 -13.16
CA GLY A 118 -4.86 -1.57 -13.43
C GLY A 118 -3.96 -0.40 -13.01
N LEU A 119 -2.92 -0.67 -12.20
CA LEU A 119 -2.01 0.38 -11.73
C LEU A 119 -1.06 0.81 -12.85
N THR A 120 -0.88 2.13 -13.00
CA THR A 120 0.04 2.74 -13.96
C THR A 120 1.26 3.39 -13.29
N GLU A 121 1.22 3.56 -11.97
CA GLU A 121 2.29 4.16 -11.18
C GLU A 121 2.33 3.54 -9.77
N ILE A 122 3.52 3.27 -9.26
CA ILE A 122 3.78 3.08 -7.83
C ILE A 122 4.27 4.42 -7.31
N ARG A 123 3.45 5.09 -6.50
CA ARG A 123 3.71 6.46 -6.05
C ARG A 123 4.82 6.52 -4.99
N GLY A 124 5.27 7.74 -4.71
CA GLY A 124 6.33 7.94 -3.72
C GLY A 124 5.91 7.45 -2.33
N ASN A 125 6.87 6.83 -1.63
CA ASN A 125 6.74 6.32 -0.26
C ASN A 125 5.63 5.26 -0.07
N THR A 126 5.05 4.70 -1.15
CA THR A 126 3.87 3.80 -1.05
C THR A 126 4.14 2.62 -0.13
N PHE A 127 5.31 1.98 -0.22
CA PHE A 127 5.75 0.85 0.60
C PHE A 127 7.03 1.16 1.38
N GLU A 128 7.27 2.43 1.72
CA GLU A 128 8.45 2.80 2.50
C GLU A 128 8.41 2.16 3.88
N GLU A 129 9.52 1.55 4.29
CA GLU A 129 9.68 0.84 5.56
C GLU A 129 8.67 -0.33 5.77
N CYS A 130 8.29 -1.04 4.71
CA CYS A 130 7.63 -2.35 4.79
C CYS A 130 8.73 -3.42 4.96
N SER A 131 9.38 -3.43 6.12
CA SER A 131 10.63 -4.17 6.34
C SER A 131 10.52 -5.69 6.26
N SER A 132 9.32 -6.27 6.35
CA SER A 132 9.06 -7.71 6.19
C SER A 132 8.67 -8.11 4.77
N LEU A 133 8.53 -7.16 3.82
CA LEU A 133 8.14 -7.48 2.44
C LEU A 133 9.26 -8.28 1.76
N LEU A 134 8.93 -9.52 1.33
CA LEU A 134 9.91 -10.46 0.75
C LEU A 134 10.02 -10.34 -0.76
N ARG A 135 8.89 -10.15 -1.43
CA ARG A 135 8.80 -10.14 -2.88
C ARG A 135 7.77 -9.13 -3.35
N ILE A 136 8.04 -8.51 -4.49
CA ILE A 136 7.07 -7.66 -5.18
C ILE A 136 7.10 -7.94 -6.68
N GLU A 137 5.92 -8.05 -7.29
CA GLU A 137 5.76 -8.10 -8.74
C GLU A 137 5.21 -6.76 -9.23
N ILE A 138 5.92 -6.14 -10.17
CA ILE A 138 5.54 -4.85 -10.75
C ILE A 138 4.66 -5.11 -11.96
N PRO A 139 3.38 -4.68 -11.97
CA PRO A 139 2.50 -4.88 -13.11
C PRO A 139 3.04 -4.23 -14.39
N ASP A 140 2.80 -4.88 -15.55
CA ASP A 140 3.33 -4.43 -16.85
C ASP A 140 2.91 -3.01 -17.24
N ASN A 141 1.74 -2.56 -16.78
CA ASN A 141 1.24 -1.21 -17.06
C ASN A 141 1.88 -0.11 -16.21
N VAL A 142 2.70 -0.46 -15.22
CA VAL A 142 3.41 0.53 -14.40
C VAL A 142 4.50 1.17 -15.23
N THR A 143 4.40 2.49 -15.41
CA THR A 143 5.38 3.30 -16.15
C THR A 143 6.40 3.97 -15.24
N ARG A 144 6.08 4.09 -13.94
CA ARG A 144 6.91 4.81 -12.98
C ARG A 144 6.88 4.19 -11.59
N ILE A 145 8.06 4.03 -10.99
CA ILE A 145 8.26 3.78 -9.56
C ILE A 145 8.73 5.08 -8.93
N GLY A 146 7.94 5.63 -8.01
CA GLY A 146 8.18 6.92 -7.35
C GLY A 146 9.38 6.91 -6.40
N GLY A 147 9.80 8.09 -5.96
CA GLY A 147 10.87 8.21 -4.96
C GLY A 147 10.49 7.55 -3.65
N HIS A 148 11.46 6.84 -3.01
CA HIS A 148 11.28 6.13 -1.75
C HIS A 148 10.18 5.04 -1.77
N ALA A 149 9.68 4.63 -2.95
CA ALA A 149 8.54 3.71 -3.04
C ALA A 149 8.75 2.41 -2.25
N PHE A 150 9.97 1.89 -2.19
CA PHE A 150 10.39 0.70 -1.44
C PHE A 150 11.61 0.97 -0.54
N TYR A 151 11.80 2.24 -0.12
CA TYR A 151 12.91 2.58 0.77
C TYR A 151 12.83 1.78 2.08
N GLY A 152 13.95 1.21 2.52
CA GLY A 152 14.03 0.51 3.81
C GLY A 152 13.31 -0.83 3.87
N ASN A 153 13.03 -1.45 2.72
CA ASN A 153 12.48 -2.80 2.67
C ASN A 153 13.61 -3.82 2.83
N THR A 154 14.08 -3.95 4.07
CA THR A 154 15.32 -4.69 4.38
C THR A 154 15.25 -6.17 4.06
N SER A 155 14.04 -6.77 4.09
CA SER A 155 13.82 -8.19 3.75
C SER A 155 13.48 -8.43 2.26
N LEU A 156 13.41 -7.39 1.43
CA LEU A 156 13.03 -7.54 0.02
C LEU A 156 14.12 -8.27 -0.75
N GLU A 157 13.84 -9.52 -1.13
CA GLU A 157 14.77 -10.40 -1.85
C GLU A 157 14.55 -10.36 -3.36
N GLU A 158 13.30 -10.20 -3.80
CA GLU A 158 12.91 -10.33 -5.19
C GLU A 158 12.00 -9.17 -5.66
N VAL A 159 12.41 -8.54 -6.76
CA VAL A 159 11.59 -7.58 -7.51
C VAL A 159 11.39 -8.11 -8.92
N VAL A 160 10.17 -8.55 -9.24
CA VAL A 160 9.84 -9.11 -10.55
C VAL A 160 9.31 -8.02 -11.46
N ILE A 161 9.97 -7.82 -12.59
CA ILE A 161 9.57 -6.92 -13.66
C ILE A 161 9.60 -7.72 -14.95
N SER A 162 8.48 -7.81 -15.66
CA SER A 162 8.38 -8.55 -16.91
C SER A 162 9.22 -7.89 -18.02
N PRO A 163 9.75 -8.65 -19.00
CA PRO A 163 10.36 -8.07 -20.21
C PRO A 163 9.40 -7.18 -21.01
N ASP A 164 8.08 -7.46 -20.94
CA ASP A 164 7.03 -6.69 -21.60
C ASP A 164 6.57 -5.46 -20.80
N SER A 165 7.21 -5.19 -19.66
CA SER A 165 6.88 -4.07 -18.77
C SER A 165 7.03 -2.72 -19.46
N LYS A 166 6.07 -1.83 -19.22
CA LYS A 166 6.08 -0.43 -19.70
C LYS A 166 6.88 0.52 -18.79
N LEU A 167 7.69 -0.01 -17.87
CA LEU A 167 8.46 0.80 -16.92
C LEU A 167 9.44 1.71 -17.65
N GLN A 168 9.35 3.00 -17.34
CA GLN A 168 10.19 4.06 -17.94
C GLN A 168 11.07 4.75 -16.92
N GLN A 169 10.66 4.79 -15.64
CA GLN A 169 11.39 5.55 -14.64
C GLN A 169 11.39 4.88 -13.26
N ILE A 170 12.56 4.87 -12.62
CA ILE A 170 12.75 4.55 -11.20
C ILE A 170 13.27 5.80 -10.49
N GLY A 171 12.50 6.27 -9.49
CA GLY A 171 12.73 7.51 -8.77
C GLY A 171 13.87 7.46 -7.75
N SER A 172 14.17 8.61 -7.16
CA SER A 172 15.24 8.74 -6.16
C SER A 172 14.98 7.87 -4.95
N SER A 173 16.00 7.12 -4.50
CA SER A 173 15.95 6.25 -3.31
C SER A 173 14.83 5.20 -3.35
N ALA A 174 14.30 4.87 -4.54
CA ALA A 174 13.14 3.98 -4.67
C ALA A 174 13.36 2.61 -4.02
N PHE A 175 14.58 2.08 -4.09
CA PHE A 175 15.01 0.81 -3.48
C PHE A 175 16.22 1.00 -2.57
N ARG A 176 16.40 2.18 -1.97
CA ARG A 176 17.51 2.42 -1.06
C ARG A 176 17.32 1.63 0.23
N CYS A 177 18.41 1.06 0.79
CA CYS A 177 18.39 0.23 1.99
C CYS A 177 17.49 -1.02 1.86
N CYS A 178 17.45 -1.63 0.68
CA CYS A 178 16.87 -2.97 0.45
C CYS A 178 18.00 -4.00 0.66
N ASP A 179 18.32 -4.29 1.92
CA ASP A 179 19.54 -5.00 2.31
C ASP A 179 19.61 -6.46 1.81
N SER A 180 18.45 -7.07 1.52
CA SER A 180 18.37 -8.45 1.02
C SER A 180 18.33 -8.55 -0.51
N LEU A 181 18.12 -7.45 -1.25
CA LEU A 181 18.01 -7.47 -2.71
C LEU A 181 19.38 -7.63 -3.35
N ARG A 182 19.60 -8.75 -4.05
CA ARG A 182 20.88 -9.11 -4.68
C ARG A 182 20.93 -8.88 -6.16
N GLU A 183 19.80 -9.00 -6.84
CA GLU A 183 19.70 -8.82 -8.28
C GLU A 183 18.35 -8.25 -8.68
N ILE A 184 18.34 -7.52 -9.78
CA ILE A 184 17.13 -7.02 -10.43
C ILE A 184 17.38 -6.97 -11.93
N THR A 185 16.41 -7.45 -12.71
CA THR A 185 16.44 -7.33 -14.17
C THR A 185 15.46 -6.26 -14.63
N LEU A 186 15.96 -5.29 -15.39
CA LEU A 186 15.17 -4.15 -15.87
C LEU A 186 14.93 -4.24 -17.39
N PRO A 187 13.80 -3.72 -17.88
CA PRO A 187 13.62 -3.44 -19.31
C PRO A 187 14.68 -2.44 -19.80
N ARG A 188 15.11 -2.58 -21.05
CA ARG A 188 16.05 -1.61 -21.63
C ARG A 188 15.44 -0.22 -21.75
N GLY A 189 16.24 0.81 -21.54
CA GLY A 189 15.82 2.21 -21.66
C GLY A 189 15.12 2.79 -20.43
N VAL A 190 15.00 2.02 -19.36
CA VAL A 190 14.48 2.56 -18.09
C VAL A 190 15.42 3.62 -17.54
N SER A 191 14.90 4.81 -17.25
CA SER A 191 15.63 5.88 -16.57
C SER A 191 15.72 5.59 -15.07
N VAL A 192 16.89 5.26 -14.59
CA VAL A 192 17.15 4.96 -13.17
C VAL A 192 17.82 6.15 -12.50
N ASN A 193 17.20 6.70 -11.45
CA ASN A 193 17.84 7.76 -10.67
C ASN A 193 19.12 7.24 -10.01
N GLU A 194 20.19 8.05 -9.98
CA GLU A 194 21.50 7.69 -9.41
C GLU A 194 21.46 7.20 -7.95
N ARG A 195 20.44 7.60 -7.20
CA ARG A 195 20.23 7.23 -5.79
C ARG A 195 19.24 6.10 -5.62
N ALA A 196 18.64 5.59 -6.70
CA ALA A 196 17.53 4.64 -6.64
C ALA A 196 17.89 3.40 -5.80
N PHE A 197 19.11 2.89 -5.94
CA PHE A 197 19.61 1.69 -5.26
C PHE A 197 20.74 2.00 -4.28
N LYS A 198 20.85 3.24 -3.80
CA LYS A 198 21.90 3.61 -2.85
C LYS A 198 21.81 2.74 -1.59
N GLU A 199 22.95 2.24 -1.09
CA GLU A 199 23.00 1.37 0.09
C GLU A 199 22.21 0.06 -0.06
N THR A 200 22.07 -0.43 -1.31
CA THR A 200 21.45 -1.72 -1.65
C THR A 200 22.50 -2.55 -2.40
N PRO A 201 22.78 -3.79 -1.96
CA PRO A 201 23.85 -4.61 -2.55
C PRO A 201 23.38 -5.32 -3.82
N VAL A 202 22.77 -4.60 -4.77
CA VAL A 202 22.09 -5.15 -5.93
C VAL A 202 22.96 -5.13 -7.19
N ARG A 203 22.93 -6.24 -7.95
CA ARG A 203 23.37 -6.29 -9.34
C ARG A 203 22.18 -5.94 -10.24
N ILE A 204 22.36 -5.00 -11.15
CA ILE A 204 21.34 -4.60 -12.12
C ILE A 204 21.67 -5.22 -13.47
N ASP A 205 20.78 -6.08 -13.95
CA ASP A 205 20.85 -6.68 -15.27
C ASP A 205 19.73 -6.08 -16.18
N TYR A 206 19.86 -6.27 -17.48
CA TYR A 206 18.86 -5.81 -18.45
C TYR A 206 18.46 -6.96 -19.37
N TYR A 207 17.16 -7.04 -19.68
CA TYR A 207 16.66 -8.05 -20.62
C TYR A 207 17.41 -7.96 -21.97
N GLU A 208 17.79 -9.12 -22.49
CA GLU A 208 18.30 -9.27 -23.85
C GLU A 208 17.11 -9.45 -24.79
N TYR A 209 17.12 -8.79 -25.96
CA TYR A 209 16.16 -8.99 -27.04
C TYR A 209 16.71 -9.99 -28.06
#